data_5349193b1e101bc35fede199ba5c99c9
#
_entry.id   5349193b1e101bc35fede199ba5c99c9
#
_cell.length_a   1.000
_cell.length_b   1.000
_cell.length_c   1.000
_cell.angle_alpha   90.00
_cell.angle_beta   90.00
_cell.angle_gamma   90.00
#
_symmetry.space_group_name_H-M   'P 1'
#
loop_
_entity.id
_entity.type
_entity.pdbx_description
1 polymer ?
#
loop_
_entity_poly.entity_id
_entity_poly.type
_entity_poly.pdbx_seq_one_letter_code
_entity_poly.pdbx_strand_id
1 'polypeptide(L)'
;MDTENESSHTSTVDYALAYLSNNWSVIPIHTRDKRPVLSSWKPYQYTRATEEEAGRWFTGTDLNIGIVTGSISDLTVIDCDSAEAVALAESFGLPSTWTVQTAKGRHYYFRYQSGSRNFQKRDDLPGIDLRSEGGYVVAPPSVHPTGVAYQWVVNSGELADLPAWILSTKPSHRTPFPLLYGVQPPGSRNQSLARLAGKWVKLGLEDALYIAQLWNAQHAPPLPWREVSRTIQSVWEAEQRAQERQAVGYGGLDE
;
A
#
# COMPACT_ATOMS: atom_id res chain seq x y z
N MET A 1 39.86 -32.68 15.46
CA MET A 1 38.41 -32.93 15.47
C MET A 1 37.74 -31.59 15.27
N ASP A 2 37.60 -31.24 13.99
CA ASP A 2 36.97 -30.01 13.58
C ASP A 2 35.46 -30.24 13.54
N THR A 3 34.77 -29.67 14.53
CA THR A 3 33.32 -29.63 14.51
C THR A 3 32.94 -28.49 13.55
N GLU A 4 32.68 -28.86 12.30
CA GLU A 4 32.04 -27.97 11.34
C GLU A 4 30.70 -27.55 11.92
N ASN A 5 30.63 -26.26 12.22
CA ASN A 5 29.41 -25.58 12.60
C ASN A 5 28.54 -25.44 11.33
N GLU A 6 27.76 -26.47 11.01
CA GLU A 6 26.73 -26.38 9.98
C GLU A 6 25.70 -25.33 10.44
N SER A 7 25.90 -24.10 9.99
CA SER A 7 24.82 -23.12 9.98
C SER A 7 23.71 -23.68 9.08
N SER A 8 22.67 -24.23 9.68
CA SER A 8 21.51 -24.76 8.96
C SER A 8 20.86 -23.61 8.17
N HIS A 9 21.26 -23.45 6.92
CA HIS A 9 20.57 -22.53 6.00
C HIS A 9 19.18 -23.08 5.77
N THR A 10 18.16 -22.44 6.35
CA THR A 10 16.75 -22.74 6.08
C THR A 10 16.50 -22.62 4.58
N SER A 11 16.12 -23.73 3.95
CA SER A 11 15.93 -23.79 2.49
C SER A 11 14.60 -23.14 2.07
N THR A 12 14.44 -22.85 0.77
CA THR A 12 13.18 -22.29 0.23
C THR A 12 12.00 -23.23 0.51
N VAL A 13 12.19 -24.54 0.45
CA VAL A 13 11.12 -25.51 0.76
C VAL A 13 10.72 -25.45 2.23
N ASP A 14 11.66 -25.25 3.16
CA ASP A 14 11.33 -25.13 4.59
C ASP A 14 10.45 -23.90 4.86
N TYR A 15 10.74 -22.78 4.20
CA TYR A 15 9.87 -21.59 4.26
C TYR A 15 8.47 -21.87 3.70
N ALA A 16 8.37 -22.56 2.56
CA ALA A 16 7.09 -22.89 1.96
C ALA A 16 6.25 -23.80 2.87
N LEU A 17 6.87 -24.81 3.49
CA LEU A 17 6.23 -25.70 4.46
C LEU A 17 5.81 -24.95 5.73
N ALA A 18 6.63 -24.03 6.23
CA ALA A 18 6.28 -23.18 7.37
C ALA A 18 5.07 -22.26 7.04
N TYR A 19 4.97 -21.75 5.82
CA TYR A 19 3.81 -20.97 5.40
C TYR A 19 2.54 -21.83 5.31
N LEU A 20 2.64 -23.05 4.78
CA LEU A 20 1.52 -23.98 4.76
C LEU A 20 1.06 -24.34 6.17
N SER A 21 1.98 -24.55 7.12
CA SER A 21 1.64 -24.83 8.53
C SER A 21 0.97 -23.64 9.23
N ASN A 22 1.21 -22.41 8.76
CA ASN A 22 0.48 -21.20 9.15
C ASN A 22 -0.87 -21.06 8.43
N ASN A 23 -1.32 -22.09 7.69
CA ASN A 23 -2.52 -22.04 6.86
C ASN A 23 -2.47 -21.02 5.71
N TRP A 24 -1.29 -20.63 5.25
CA TRP A 24 -1.13 -19.76 4.09
C TRP A 24 -1.00 -20.55 2.80
N SER A 25 -1.73 -20.17 1.77
CA SER A 25 -1.65 -20.79 0.44
C SER A 25 -0.42 -20.29 -0.31
N VAL A 26 0.47 -21.21 -0.71
CA VAL A 26 1.71 -20.87 -1.42
C VAL A 26 1.63 -21.24 -2.90
N ILE A 27 2.36 -20.49 -3.73
CA ILE A 27 2.53 -20.73 -5.16
C ILE A 27 3.98 -20.47 -5.57
N PRO A 28 4.51 -21.21 -6.58
CA PRO A 28 5.84 -20.97 -7.10
C PRO A 28 5.87 -19.75 -8.02
N ILE A 29 6.87 -18.90 -7.80
CA ILE A 29 7.13 -17.68 -8.58
C ILE A 29 8.48 -17.86 -9.29
N HIS A 30 8.61 -17.34 -10.50
CA HIS A 30 9.89 -17.38 -11.22
C HIS A 30 11.00 -16.71 -10.42
N THR A 31 12.20 -17.28 -10.50
CA THR A 31 13.42 -16.72 -9.90
C THR A 31 13.61 -15.27 -10.31
N ARG A 32 13.87 -14.41 -9.33
CA ARG A 32 14.04 -12.95 -9.53
C ARG A 32 12.91 -12.32 -10.36
N ASP A 33 11.70 -12.80 -10.17
CA ASP A 33 10.50 -12.28 -10.84
C ASP A 33 9.36 -12.19 -9.81
N LYS A 34 8.25 -11.63 -10.25
CA LYS A 34 7.00 -11.59 -9.47
C LYS A 34 5.90 -12.45 -10.12
N ARG A 35 6.14 -13.04 -11.30
CA ARG A 35 5.16 -13.83 -12.06
C ARG A 35 5.15 -15.29 -11.60
N PRO A 36 3.96 -15.89 -11.40
CA PRO A 36 3.83 -17.31 -11.10
C PRO A 36 4.39 -18.20 -12.21
N VAL A 37 4.98 -19.32 -11.83
CA VAL A 37 5.44 -20.36 -12.76
C VAL A 37 4.27 -21.14 -13.34
N LEU A 38 3.20 -21.29 -12.58
CA LEU A 38 2.01 -22.03 -12.97
C LEU A 38 1.29 -21.35 -14.13
N SER A 39 0.77 -22.12 -15.08
CA SER A 39 -0.09 -21.60 -16.15
C SER A 39 -1.35 -20.90 -15.61
N SER A 40 -1.84 -21.34 -14.46
CA SER A 40 -2.86 -20.66 -13.66
C SER A 40 -2.65 -20.94 -12.17
N TRP A 41 -2.53 -19.89 -11.39
CA TRP A 41 -2.48 -19.98 -9.93
C TRP A 41 -3.85 -19.81 -9.27
N LYS A 42 -4.90 -19.50 -10.06
CA LYS A 42 -6.26 -19.26 -9.55
C LYS A 42 -6.84 -20.40 -8.69
N PRO A 43 -6.58 -21.68 -8.95
CA PRO A 43 -7.06 -22.76 -8.06
C PRO A 43 -6.60 -22.59 -6.62
N TYR A 44 -5.41 -22.01 -6.39
CA TYR A 44 -4.84 -21.82 -5.07
C TYR A 44 -5.45 -20.66 -4.27
N GLN A 45 -6.40 -19.95 -4.86
CA GLN A 45 -7.28 -19.01 -4.15
C GLN A 45 -8.41 -19.73 -3.37
N TYR A 46 -8.65 -21.01 -3.67
CA TYR A 46 -9.74 -21.81 -3.09
C TYR A 46 -9.24 -23.08 -2.40
N THR A 47 -8.12 -23.61 -2.83
CA THR A 47 -7.51 -24.83 -2.27
C THR A 47 -6.02 -24.58 -2.09
N ARG A 48 -5.51 -24.73 -0.87
CA ARG A 48 -4.07 -24.58 -0.60
C ARG A 48 -3.28 -25.68 -1.30
N ALA A 49 -2.05 -25.38 -1.68
CA ALA A 49 -1.10 -26.38 -2.11
C ALA A 49 -0.88 -27.43 -1.00
N THR A 50 -0.65 -28.65 -1.41
CA THR A 50 -0.22 -29.70 -0.50
C THR A 50 1.29 -29.58 -0.20
N GLU A 51 1.76 -30.18 0.89
CA GLU A 51 3.19 -30.26 1.20
C GLU A 51 3.97 -30.97 0.08
N GLU A 52 3.35 -31.98 -0.57
CA GLU A 52 3.93 -32.68 -1.71
C GLU A 52 4.10 -31.75 -2.93
N GLU A 53 3.12 -30.92 -3.22
CA GLU A 53 3.22 -29.90 -4.30
C GLU A 53 4.32 -28.88 -3.98
N ALA A 54 4.35 -28.37 -2.75
CA ALA A 54 5.39 -27.44 -2.31
C ALA A 54 6.78 -28.10 -2.38
N GLY A 55 6.90 -29.34 -1.95
CA GLY A 55 8.13 -30.12 -2.09
C GLY A 55 8.60 -30.23 -3.54
N ARG A 56 7.69 -30.55 -4.48
CA ARG A 56 8.01 -30.63 -5.91
C ARG A 56 8.44 -29.28 -6.50
N TRP A 57 7.88 -28.16 -6.03
CA TRP A 57 8.21 -26.85 -6.57
C TRP A 57 9.52 -26.29 -6.05
N PHE A 58 9.79 -26.47 -4.76
CA PHE A 58 10.84 -25.71 -4.08
C PHE A 58 12.08 -26.52 -3.73
N THR A 59 12.03 -27.87 -3.72
CA THR A 59 13.22 -28.68 -3.41
C THR A 59 14.24 -28.60 -4.53
N GLY A 60 15.44 -28.14 -4.20
CA GLY A 60 16.56 -28.05 -5.16
C GLY A 60 16.37 -27.00 -6.26
N THR A 61 15.45 -26.05 -6.06
CA THR A 61 15.20 -24.96 -6.99
C THR A 61 15.51 -23.61 -6.34
N ASP A 62 15.69 -22.58 -7.16
CA ASP A 62 15.84 -21.19 -6.76
C ASP A 62 14.55 -20.37 -7.00
N LEU A 63 13.41 -21.06 -7.11
CA LEU A 63 12.12 -20.40 -7.29
C LEU A 63 11.75 -19.53 -6.08
N ASN A 64 11.14 -18.41 -6.35
CA ASN A 64 10.56 -17.54 -5.37
C ASN A 64 9.20 -18.10 -4.86
N ILE A 65 8.80 -17.69 -3.65
CA ILE A 65 7.52 -18.07 -3.03
C ILE A 65 6.56 -16.90 -3.15
N GLY A 66 5.36 -17.17 -3.66
CA GLY A 66 4.21 -16.30 -3.53
C GLY A 66 3.27 -16.82 -2.43
N ILE A 67 2.75 -15.92 -1.58
CA ILE A 67 1.65 -16.23 -0.66
C ILE A 67 0.38 -15.64 -1.23
N VAL A 68 -0.62 -16.49 -1.48
CA VAL A 68 -1.94 -16.07 -1.93
C VAL A 68 -2.67 -15.40 -0.77
N THR A 69 -3.14 -14.18 -0.99
CA THR A 69 -3.86 -13.38 0.01
C THR A 69 -5.38 -13.58 -0.07
N GLY A 70 -6.11 -13.06 0.89
CA GLY A 70 -7.55 -13.21 0.99
C GLY A 70 -7.98 -14.29 1.98
N SER A 71 -9.22 -14.72 1.86
CA SER A 71 -9.88 -15.68 2.77
C SER A 71 -9.16 -17.03 2.86
N ILE A 72 -8.50 -17.47 1.79
CA ILE A 72 -7.78 -18.75 1.74
C ILE A 72 -6.62 -18.81 2.75
N SER A 73 -5.94 -17.71 2.99
CA SER A 73 -4.80 -17.60 3.91
C SER A 73 -5.12 -16.79 5.16
N ASP A 74 -6.36 -16.34 5.32
CA ASP A 74 -6.75 -15.36 6.34
C ASP A 74 -5.80 -14.15 6.39
N LEU A 75 -5.39 -13.66 5.20
CA LEU A 75 -4.28 -12.72 5.06
C LEU A 75 -4.62 -11.56 4.12
N THR A 76 -4.32 -10.34 4.58
CA THR A 76 -4.28 -9.13 3.76
C THR A 76 -2.93 -8.44 3.96
N VAL A 77 -2.35 -7.92 2.88
CA VAL A 77 -1.03 -7.26 2.93
C VAL A 77 -1.14 -5.84 2.39
N ILE A 78 -0.65 -4.88 3.17
CA ILE A 78 -0.37 -3.52 2.71
C ILE A 78 1.04 -3.54 2.12
N ASP A 79 1.15 -3.24 0.83
CA ASP A 79 2.38 -3.23 0.04
C ASP A 79 2.78 -1.77 -0.21
N CYS A 80 3.88 -1.34 0.43
CA CYS A 80 4.45 0.00 0.30
C CYS A 80 5.66 -0.07 -0.63
N ASP A 81 5.56 0.54 -1.81
CA ASP A 81 6.54 0.43 -2.90
C ASP A 81 7.72 1.43 -2.81
N SER A 82 7.79 2.26 -1.76
CA SER A 82 8.88 3.21 -1.53
C SER A 82 9.01 3.61 -0.06
N ALA A 83 10.12 4.28 0.30
CA ALA A 83 10.31 4.82 1.65
C ALA A 83 9.25 5.88 2.01
N GLU A 84 8.82 6.69 1.03
CA GLU A 84 7.76 7.69 1.20
C GLU A 84 6.41 7.02 1.48
N ALA A 85 6.11 5.92 0.76
CA ALA A 85 4.90 5.13 0.99
C ALA A 85 4.90 4.47 2.36
N VAL A 86 6.06 3.97 2.83
CA VAL A 86 6.25 3.45 4.18
C VAL A 86 5.96 4.53 5.23
N ALA A 87 6.61 5.70 5.10
CA ALA A 87 6.40 6.82 6.02
C ALA A 87 4.94 7.29 6.03
N LEU A 88 4.29 7.30 4.86
CA LEU A 88 2.89 7.62 4.72
C LEU A 88 2.00 6.62 5.47
N ALA A 89 2.19 5.33 5.25
CA ALA A 89 1.42 4.29 5.91
C ALA A 89 1.60 4.32 7.45
N GLU A 90 2.85 4.49 7.91
CA GLU A 90 3.17 4.63 9.34
C GLU A 90 2.52 5.87 9.96
N SER A 91 2.42 6.99 9.22
CA SER A 91 1.77 8.22 9.69
C SER A 91 0.26 8.07 9.92
N PHE A 92 -0.39 7.08 9.27
CA PHE A 92 -1.78 6.71 9.52
C PHE A 92 -1.97 5.83 10.78
N GLY A 93 -0.90 5.51 11.49
CA GLY A 93 -0.96 4.72 12.72
C GLY A 93 -1.09 3.22 12.43
N LEU A 94 -0.12 2.65 11.72
CA LEU A 94 -0.05 1.19 11.54
C LEU A 94 0.16 0.50 12.90
N PRO A 95 -0.65 -0.52 13.25
CA PRO A 95 -0.38 -1.34 14.41
C PRO A 95 0.86 -2.22 14.16
N SER A 96 1.55 -2.63 15.22
CA SER A 96 2.63 -3.61 15.12
C SER A 96 2.08 -4.92 14.58
N THR A 97 2.67 -5.44 13.51
CA THR A 97 2.26 -6.67 12.82
C THR A 97 3.46 -7.29 12.10
N TRP A 98 3.27 -8.48 11.53
CA TRP A 98 4.31 -9.11 10.74
C TRP A 98 4.71 -8.23 9.58
N THR A 99 6.01 -8.06 9.39
CA THR A 99 6.56 -7.08 8.45
C THR A 99 7.71 -7.67 7.67
N VAL A 100 7.69 -7.48 6.36
CA VAL A 100 8.75 -7.87 5.43
C VAL A 100 9.43 -6.62 4.89
N GLN A 101 10.76 -6.59 4.90
CA GLN A 101 11.55 -5.65 4.13
C GLN A 101 11.62 -6.12 2.68
N THR A 102 11.26 -5.28 1.75
CA THR A 102 11.38 -5.53 0.30
C THR A 102 12.54 -4.72 -0.28
N ALA A 103 12.77 -4.83 -1.59
CA ALA A 103 13.83 -4.08 -2.26
C ALA A 103 13.62 -2.55 -2.24
N LYS A 104 12.38 -2.07 -2.08
CA LYS A 104 12.04 -0.65 -2.19
C LYS A 104 11.30 -0.09 -0.99
N GLY A 105 10.60 -0.92 -0.26
CA GLY A 105 9.74 -0.52 0.83
C GLY A 105 9.43 -1.69 1.75
N ARG A 106 8.18 -1.84 2.15
CA ARG A 106 7.76 -2.86 3.11
C ARG A 106 6.42 -3.49 2.76
N HIS A 107 6.25 -4.77 3.12
CA HIS A 107 4.96 -5.43 3.22
C HIS A 107 4.56 -5.53 4.69
N TYR A 108 3.34 -5.11 5.03
CA TYR A 108 2.74 -5.26 6.35
C TYR A 108 1.59 -6.26 6.26
N TYR A 109 1.64 -7.32 7.05
CA TYR A 109 0.74 -8.47 7.01
C TYR A 109 -0.34 -8.33 8.07
N PHE A 110 -1.61 -8.47 7.71
CA PHE A 110 -2.77 -8.30 8.58
C PHE A 110 -3.73 -9.48 8.44
N ARG A 111 -4.57 -9.73 9.45
CA ARG A 111 -5.70 -10.63 9.32
C ARG A 111 -6.61 -10.16 8.18
N TYR A 112 -7.14 -11.13 7.43
CA TYR A 112 -8.06 -10.84 6.34
C TYR A 112 -9.35 -10.22 6.89
N GLN A 113 -9.77 -9.12 6.30
CA GLN A 113 -11.07 -8.53 6.57
C GLN A 113 -12.03 -8.88 5.44
N SER A 114 -13.14 -9.56 5.78
CA SER A 114 -14.16 -9.96 4.81
C SER A 114 -14.61 -8.77 3.95
N GLY A 115 -14.66 -8.99 2.63
CA GLY A 115 -15.03 -7.97 1.66
C GLY A 115 -13.89 -7.07 1.21
N SER A 116 -12.70 -7.15 1.84
CA SER A 116 -11.53 -6.41 1.35
C SER A 116 -11.05 -6.98 0.01
N ARG A 117 -10.72 -6.11 -0.93
CA ARG A 117 -10.27 -6.46 -2.29
C ARG A 117 -8.96 -5.77 -2.62
N ASN A 118 -8.25 -6.36 -3.57
CA ASN A 118 -7.06 -5.72 -4.11
C ASN A 118 -7.36 -4.33 -4.64
N PHE A 119 -6.47 -3.40 -4.37
CA PHE A 119 -6.38 -2.16 -5.14
C PHE A 119 -4.92 -1.79 -5.37
N GLN A 120 -4.71 -1.00 -6.40
CA GLN A 120 -3.42 -0.44 -6.79
C GLN A 120 -3.62 1.00 -7.26
N LYS A 121 -2.57 1.80 -7.12
CA LYS A 121 -2.50 3.16 -7.69
C LYS A 121 -3.67 4.07 -7.27
N ARG A 122 -4.02 4.04 -5.99
CA ARG A 122 -4.97 5.02 -5.45
C ARG A 122 -4.29 6.39 -5.33
N ASP A 123 -4.93 7.44 -5.83
CA ASP A 123 -4.40 8.81 -5.78
C ASP A 123 -4.23 9.35 -4.36
N ASP A 124 -5.09 8.90 -3.44
CA ASP A 124 -5.06 9.27 -2.03
C ASP A 124 -4.05 8.46 -1.19
N LEU A 125 -3.52 7.36 -1.75
CA LEU A 125 -2.54 6.46 -1.14
C LEU A 125 -1.38 6.19 -2.11
N PRO A 126 -0.60 7.20 -2.50
CA PRO A 126 0.46 7.03 -3.49
C PRO A 126 1.53 6.04 -3.03
N GLY A 127 1.79 5.02 -3.87
CA GLY A 127 2.78 3.98 -3.60
C GLY A 127 2.33 2.93 -2.56
N ILE A 128 1.07 2.97 -2.13
CA ILE A 128 0.47 1.98 -1.22
C ILE A 128 -0.56 1.17 -2.00
N ASP A 129 -0.32 -0.13 -2.10
CA ASP A 129 -1.23 -1.10 -2.68
C ASP A 129 -1.82 -2.00 -1.57
N LEU A 130 -3.00 -2.54 -1.81
CA LEU A 130 -3.60 -3.58 -0.97
C LEU A 130 -3.67 -4.89 -1.73
N ARG A 131 -3.11 -5.92 -1.15
CA ARG A 131 -3.22 -7.30 -1.62
C ARG A 131 -4.14 -8.06 -0.66
N SER A 132 -5.30 -8.44 -1.14
CA SER A 132 -6.34 -9.11 -0.38
C SER A 132 -7.00 -10.19 -1.23
N GLU A 133 -8.34 -10.31 -1.23
CA GLU A 133 -9.04 -11.35 -1.99
C GLU A 133 -8.63 -11.33 -3.47
N GLY A 134 -8.20 -12.51 -3.97
CA GLY A 134 -7.77 -12.66 -5.37
C GLY A 134 -6.36 -12.12 -5.68
N GLY A 135 -5.54 -11.84 -4.66
CA GLY A 135 -4.16 -11.38 -4.79
C GLY A 135 -3.11 -12.40 -4.31
N TYR A 136 -1.86 -12.02 -4.45
CA TYR A 136 -0.71 -12.67 -3.82
C TYR A 136 0.41 -11.65 -3.61
N VAL A 137 1.35 -11.98 -2.73
CA VAL A 137 2.59 -11.25 -2.49
C VAL A 137 3.79 -12.17 -2.60
N VAL A 138 4.93 -11.64 -3.04
CA VAL A 138 6.21 -12.36 -2.96
C VAL A 138 6.71 -12.29 -1.52
N ALA A 139 7.08 -13.44 -0.97
CA ALA A 139 7.44 -13.59 0.44
C ALA A 139 8.89 -14.08 0.62
N PRO A 140 9.51 -13.85 1.78
CA PRO A 140 10.84 -14.42 2.09
C PRO A 140 10.88 -15.96 1.88
N PRO A 141 12.01 -16.52 1.47
CA PRO A 141 13.34 -15.92 1.27
C PRO A 141 13.56 -15.44 -0.17
N SER A 142 12.51 -15.17 -0.90
CA SER A 142 12.50 -14.78 -2.32
C SER A 142 13.45 -13.64 -2.63
N VAL A 143 13.93 -13.59 -3.88
CA VAL A 143 14.82 -12.55 -4.37
C VAL A 143 14.09 -11.67 -5.39
N HIS A 144 14.12 -10.37 -5.19
CA HIS A 144 13.56 -9.37 -6.10
C HIS A 144 14.37 -9.32 -7.42
N PRO A 145 13.79 -8.86 -8.55
CA PRO A 145 14.53 -8.68 -9.81
C PRO A 145 15.83 -7.89 -9.71
N THR A 146 15.94 -6.96 -8.77
CA THR A 146 17.15 -6.19 -8.48
C THR A 146 18.24 -6.97 -7.74
N GLY A 147 17.97 -8.23 -7.31
CA GLY A 147 18.89 -9.04 -6.52
C GLY A 147 18.78 -8.88 -5.00
N VAL A 148 17.90 -8.01 -4.52
CA VAL A 148 17.65 -7.82 -3.07
C VAL A 148 16.70 -8.90 -2.57
N ALA A 149 17.06 -9.58 -1.48
CA ALA A 149 16.20 -10.58 -0.85
C ALA A 149 15.07 -9.93 -0.04
N TYR A 150 13.88 -10.55 -0.09
CA TYR A 150 12.80 -10.27 0.84
C TYR A 150 13.16 -10.85 2.21
N GLN A 151 13.02 -10.07 3.27
CA GLN A 151 13.44 -10.47 4.61
C GLN A 151 12.38 -10.14 5.66
N TRP A 152 12.10 -11.09 6.55
CA TRP A 152 11.27 -10.81 7.72
C TRP A 152 11.98 -9.83 8.64
N VAL A 153 11.31 -8.72 8.98
CA VAL A 153 11.71 -7.76 10.02
C VAL A 153 11.00 -8.10 11.33
N VAL A 154 9.71 -8.46 11.22
CA VAL A 154 8.86 -8.94 12.31
C VAL A 154 8.09 -10.15 11.79
N ASN A 155 8.21 -11.31 12.44
CA ASN A 155 7.52 -12.55 12.08
C ASN A 155 7.07 -13.36 13.30
N SER A 156 6.81 -12.69 14.40
CA SER A 156 6.35 -13.31 15.65
C SER A 156 5.16 -12.54 16.23
N GLY A 157 4.41 -13.21 17.09
CA GLY A 157 3.16 -12.68 17.62
C GLY A 157 1.98 -12.90 16.67
N GLU A 158 0.84 -12.35 17.00
CA GLU A 158 -0.35 -12.42 16.16
C GLU A 158 -0.34 -11.37 15.05
N LEU A 159 -0.97 -11.69 13.93
CA LEU A 159 -1.28 -10.69 12.91
C LEU A 159 -2.27 -9.68 13.50
N ALA A 160 -2.02 -8.40 13.31
CA ALA A 160 -2.96 -7.35 13.69
C ALA A 160 -4.19 -7.33 12.76
N ASP A 161 -5.26 -6.68 13.21
CA ASP A 161 -6.42 -6.40 12.36
C ASP A 161 -6.06 -5.32 11.32
N LEU A 162 -6.65 -5.46 10.13
CA LEU A 162 -6.44 -4.50 9.04
C LEU A 162 -6.94 -3.11 9.46
N PRO A 163 -6.10 -2.06 9.38
CA PRO A 163 -6.52 -0.73 9.78
C PRO A 163 -7.65 -0.19 8.90
N ALA A 164 -8.67 0.40 9.50
CA ALA A 164 -9.86 0.87 8.77
C ALA A 164 -9.57 1.94 7.70
N TRP A 165 -8.50 2.73 7.87
CA TRP A 165 -8.15 3.78 6.92
C TRP A 165 -7.83 3.24 5.52
N ILE A 166 -7.28 2.01 5.41
CA ILE A 166 -6.92 1.43 4.11
C ILE A 166 -8.15 1.07 3.27
N LEU A 167 -9.26 0.72 3.93
CA LEU A 167 -10.51 0.34 3.28
C LEU A 167 -11.41 1.54 2.97
N SER A 168 -11.15 2.67 3.57
CA SER A 168 -11.92 3.89 3.34
C SER A 168 -11.79 4.34 1.89
N THR A 169 -12.89 4.39 1.17
CA THR A 169 -12.94 4.90 -0.21
C THR A 169 -13.04 6.43 -0.28
N LYS A 170 -13.19 7.06 0.88
CA LYS A 170 -13.19 8.53 1.04
C LYS A 170 -12.31 8.88 2.23
N PRO A 171 -11.46 9.90 2.14
CA PRO A 171 -10.81 10.42 3.33
C PRO A 171 -11.92 10.73 4.35
N SER A 172 -11.91 10.03 5.48
CA SER A 172 -12.82 10.38 6.56
C SER A 172 -12.44 11.80 6.99
N HIS A 173 -13.41 12.70 7.09
CA HIS A 173 -13.22 14.07 7.58
C HIS A 173 -12.59 14.17 8.99
N ARG A 174 -12.20 13.03 9.58
CA ARG A 174 -11.57 12.91 10.90
C ARG A 174 -10.12 12.44 10.89
N THR A 175 -9.55 12.08 9.72
CA THR A 175 -8.11 11.85 9.65
C THR A 175 -7.49 13.24 9.58
N PRO A 176 -6.66 13.63 10.55
CA PRO A 176 -5.80 14.78 10.32
C PRO A 176 -5.10 14.45 9.01
N PHE A 177 -5.26 15.29 7.99
CA PHE A 177 -4.45 15.18 6.79
C PHE A 177 -3.03 15.02 7.30
N PRO A 178 -2.37 13.84 7.10
CA PRO A 178 -0.98 13.79 7.46
C PRO A 178 -0.37 14.97 6.74
N LEU A 179 0.61 15.57 7.34
CA LEU A 179 1.50 16.57 6.76
C LEU A 179 2.23 15.98 5.55
N LEU A 180 1.44 15.44 4.63
CA LEU A 180 1.77 14.59 3.49
C LEU A 180 2.56 15.32 2.43
N TYR A 181 2.55 16.59 2.55
CA TYR A 181 3.27 17.44 1.64
C TYR A 181 4.35 18.14 2.47
N GLY A 182 5.37 17.36 2.83
CA GLY A 182 6.54 17.88 3.52
C GLY A 182 7.04 19.17 2.90
N VAL A 183 7.89 19.88 3.60
CA VAL A 183 8.42 21.18 3.18
C VAL A 183 8.84 21.15 1.72
N GLN A 184 8.09 21.85 0.86
CA GLN A 184 8.36 21.90 -0.57
C GLN A 184 9.56 22.82 -0.84
N PRO A 185 10.46 22.46 -1.76
CA PRO A 185 11.59 23.33 -2.11
C PRO A 185 11.10 24.66 -2.70
N PRO A 186 11.86 25.73 -2.52
CA PRO A 186 11.59 27.02 -3.20
C PRO A 186 11.41 26.83 -4.70
N GLY A 187 10.38 27.43 -5.27
CA GLY A 187 10.04 27.32 -6.71
C GLY A 187 8.96 26.30 -7.05
N SER A 188 8.74 25.26 -6.26
CA SER A 188 7.67 24.28 -6.49
C SER A 188 6.41 24.52 -5.66
N ARG A 189 6.47 25.41 -4.67
CA ARG A 189 5.41 25.65 -3.67
C ARG A 189 4.07 26.10 -4.27
N ASN A 190 4.09 27.00 -5.25
CA ASN A 190 2.89 27.49 -5.91
C ASN A 190 2.18 26.42 -6.71
N GLN A 191 2.97 25.55 -7.39
CA GLN A 191 2.42 24.42 -8.12
C GLN A 191 1.82 23.38 -7.16
N SER A 192 2.50 23.10 -6.05
CA SER A 192 2.01 22.20 -5.01
C SER A 192 0.74 22.77 -4.36
N LEU A 193 0.72 24.05 -4.03
CA LEU A 193 -0.44 24.74 -3.47
C LEU A 193 -1.65 24.63 -4.41
N ALA A 194 -1.49 24.91 -5.70
CA ALA A 194 -2.59 24.83 -6.66
C ALA A 194 -3.16 23.41 -6.79
N ARG A 195 -2.30 22.40 -6.79
CA ARG A 195 -2.72 20.98 -6.80
C ARG A 195 -3.48 20.59 -5.53
N LEU A 196 -3.03 21.08 -4.37
CA LEU A 196 -3.65 20.82 -3.08
C LEU A 196 -4.97 21.56 -2.93
N ALA A 197 -5.04 22.81 -3.39
CA ALA A 197 -6.24 23.63 -3.38
C ALA A 197 -7.43 22.90 -4.01
N GLY A 198 -7.25 22.22 -5.15
CA GLY A 198 -8.30 21.44 -5.80
C GLY A 198 -8.90 20.32 -4.95
N LYS A 199 -8.17 19.84 -3.94
CA LYS A 199 -8.69 18.87 -2.97
C LYS A 199 -9.36 19.56 -1.79
N TRP A 200 -8.75 20.62 -1.27
CA TRP A 200 -9.22 21.31 -0.07
C TRP A 200 -10.52 22.06 -0.28
N VAL A 201 -10.71 22.70 -1.44
CA VAL A 201 -11.93 23.46 -1.75
C VAL A 201 -13.20 22.60 -1.75
N LYS A 202 -13.06 21.27 -1.88
CA LYS A 202 -14.19 20.35 -1.75
C LYS A 202 -14.74 20.23 -0.32
N LEU A 203 -13.98 20.69 0.67
CA LEU A 203 -14.38 20.74 2.08
C LEU A 203 -15.13 22.04 2.43
N GLY A 204 -15.10 23.03 1.56
CA GLY A 204 -15.59 24.38 1.78
C GLY A 204 -14.46 25.40 1.75
N LEU A 205 -14.80 26.67 1.47
CA LEU A 205 -13.80 27.72 1.32
C LEU A 205 -13.04 28.01 2.64
N GLU A 206 -13.77 28.07 3.76
CA GLU A 206 -13.19 28.37 5.08
C GLU A 206 -12.20 27.28 5.50
N ASP A 207 -12.58 26.00 5.37
CA ASP A 207 -11.72 24.88 5.69
C ASP A 207 -10.49 24.83 4.78
N ALA A 208 -10.67 25.09 3.48
CA ALA A 208 -9.58 25.16 2.53
C ALA A 208 -8.56 26.25 2.87
N LEU A 209 -9.01 27.43 3.27
CA LEU A 209 -8.15 28.53 3.70
C LEU A 209 -7.39 28.19 4.98
N TYR A 210 -8.08 27.58 5.96
CA TYR A 210 -7.45 27.15 7.21
C TYR A 210 -6.35 26.10 6.98
N ILE A 211 -6.65 25.07 6.19
CA ILE A 211 -5.68 24.03 5.85
C ILE A 211 -4.49 24.61 5.08
N ALA A 212 -4.75 25.52 4.14
CA ALA A 212 -3.69 26.18 3.38
C ALA A 212 -2.78 27.04 4.27
N GLN A 213 -3.31 27.67 5.31
CA GLN A 213 -2.54 28.42 6.28
C GLN A 213 -1.60 27.50 7.08
N LEU A 214 -2.10 26.38 7.57
CA LEU A 214 -1.31 25.38 8.29
C LEU A 214 -0.20 24.79 7.41
N TRP A 215 -0.55 24.44 6.18
CA TRP A 215 0.42 23.94 5.21
C TRP A 215 1.52 24.98 4.93
N ASN A 216 1.14 26.24 4.70
CA ASN A 216 2.09 27.31 4.38
C ASN A 216 3.04 27.60 5.54
N ALA A 217 2.56 27.52 6.78
CA ALA A 217 3.36 27.79 7.99
C ALA A 217 4.53 26.81 8.19
N GLN A 218 4.51 25.65 7.53
CA GLN A 218 5.60 24.66 7.60
C GLN A 218 6.79 24.99 6.71
N HIS A 219 6.66 25.98 5.83
CA HIS A 219 7.69 26.38 4.89
C HIS A 219 8.54 27.55 5.43
N ALA A 220 9.83 27.53 5.15
CA ALA A 220 10.76 28.60 5.52
C ALA A 220 11.49 29.13 4.27
N PRO A 221 11.25 30.41 3.86
CA PRO A 221 10.19 31.29 4.33
C PRO A 221 8.82 30.82 3.81
N PRO A 222 7.71 31.12 4.50
CA PRO A 222 6.38 30.81 3.97
C PRO A 222 6.05 31.69 2.74
N LEU A 223 5.11 31.22 1.91
CA LEU A 223 4.56 32.06 0.84
C LEU A 223 3.79 33.25 1.45
N PRO A 224 3.75 34.41 0.78
CA PRO A 224 2.91 35.51 1.19
C PRO A 224 1.44 35.07 1.29
N TRP A 225 0.77 35.36 2.43
CA TRP A 225 -0.61 34.92 2.65
C TRP A 225 -1.58 35.38 1.54
N ARG A 226 -1.36 36.57 0.99
CA ARG A 226 -2.14 37.08 -0.14
C ARG A 226 -2.07 36.18 -1.37
N GLU A 227 -0.96 35.56 -1.61
CA GLU A 227 -0.77 34.60 -2.73
C GLU A 227 -1.49 33.27 -2.46
N VAL A 228 -1.33 32.76 -1.25
CA VAL A 228 -1.99 31.52 -0.81
C VAL A 228 -3.51 31.67 -0.89
N SER A 229 -4.07 32.70 -0.26
CA SER A 229 -5.52 32.95 -0.22
C SER A 229 -6.10 33.17 -1.62
N ARG A 230 -5.41 33.91 -2.49
CA ARG A 230 -5.84 34.11 -3.89
C ARG A 230 -5.89 32.79 -4.65
N THR A 231 -4.90 31.92 -4.47
CA THR A 231 -4.88 30.60 -5.13
C THR A 231 -6.06 29.74 -4.69
N ILE A 232 -6.31 29.67 -3.39
CA ILE A 232 -7.46 28.91 -2.85
C ILE A 232 -8.78 29.46 -3.39
N GLN A 233 -8.97 30.79 -3.36
CA GLN A 233 -10.18 31.41 -3.81
C GLN A 233 -10.43 31.20 -5.31
N SER A 234 -9.40 31.32 -6.13
CA SER A 234 -9.50 31.08 -7.58
C SER A 234 -9.92 29.63 -7.91
N VAL A 235 -9.36 28.67 -7.18
CA VAL A 235 -9.71 27.25 -7.36
C VAL A 235 -11.13 26.97 -6.86
N TRP A 236 -11.54 27.56 -5.74
CA TRP A 236 -12.92 27.48 -5.23
C TRP A 236 -13.95 28.00 -6.24
N GLU A 237 -13.74 29.20 -6.79
CA GLU A 237 -14.64 29.79 -7.80
C GLU A 237 -14.71 28.92 -9.08
N ALA A 238 -13.60 28.30 -9.48
CA ALA A 238 -13.60 27.38 -10.61
C ALA A 238 -14.42 26.12 -10.33
N GLU A 239 -14.34 25.56 -9.12
CA GLU A 239 -15.12 24.40 -8.68
C GLU A 239 -16.62 24.73 -8.63
N GLN A 240 -17.01 25.90 -8.09
CA GLN A 240 -18.40 26.33 -8.06
C GLN A 240 -18.98 26.46 -9.47
N ARG A 241 -18.26 27.09 -10.39
CA ARG A 241 -18.68 27.20 -11.81
C ARG A 241 -18.78 25.83 -12.49
N ALA A 242 -17.98 24.85 -12.10
CA ALA A 242 -18.05 23.48 -12.63
C ALA A 242 -19.30 22.74 -12.13
N GLN A 243 -19.63 22.89 -10.84
CA GLN A 243 -20.83 22.31 -10.23
C GLN A 243 -22.12 22.90 -10.81
N GLU A 244 -22.16 24.22 -11.00
CA GLU A 244 -23.30 24.91 -11.64
C GLU A 244 -23.54 24.41 -13.08
N ARG A 245 -22.47 24.22 -13.87
CA ARG A 245 -22.58 23.67 -15.22
C ARG A 245 -23.10 22.24 -15.25
N GLN A 246 -22.73 21.42 -14.28
CA GLN A 246 -23.24 20.05 -14.16
C GLN A 246 -24.72 20.04 -13.73
N ALA A 247 -25.13 20.93 -12.86
CA ALA A 247 -26.53 21.04 -12.41
C ALA A 247 -27.46 21.47 -13.55
N VAL A 248 -27.02 22.40 -14.42
CA VAL A 248 -27.81 22.87 -15.59
C VAL A 248 -27.88 21.80 -16.70
N GLY A 249 -26.86 20.93 -16.84
CA GLY A 249 -26.85 19.87 -17.84
C GLY A 249 -27.80 18.70 -17.54
N TYR A 250 -28.29 18.55 -16.31
CA TYR A 250 -29.25 17.52 -15.90
C TYR A 250 -30.72 17.97 -15.97
N GLY A 251 -30.98 19.25 -16.16
CA GLY A 251 -32.34 19.81 -16.23
C GLY A 251 -33.00 19.82 -17.62
N GLY A 252 -32.41 19.17 -18.61
CA GLY A 252 -32.84 19.26 -20.02
C GLY A 252 -33.36 17.98 -20.66
N LEU A 253 -33.78 16.97 -19.90
CA LEU A 253 -34.28 15.68 -20.46
C LEU A 253 -35.67 15.27 -19.95
N ASP A 254 -36.51 16.21 -19.52
CA ASP A 254 -37.93 15.96 -19.24
C ASP A 254 -38.77 17.01 -20.00
N GLU A 255 -38.96 16.80 -21.29
CA GLU A 255 -40.14 17.22 -22.04
C GLU A 255 -40.42 16.20 -23.19
#